data_aab154d03e6035d3d50c2c7cb331f6db
#
_entry.id   aab154d03e6035d3d50c2c7cb331f6db
#
_cell.length_a   1.000
_cell.length_b   1.000
_cell.length_c   1.000
_cell.angle_alpha   90.00
_cell.angle_beta   90.00
_cell.angle_gamma   90.00
#
_symmetry.space_group_name_H-M   'P 1'
#
loop_
_entity.id
_entity.type
_entity.pdbx_description
1 polymer ?
#
loop_
_entity_poly.entity_id
_entity_poly.type
_entity_poly.pdbx_seq_one_letter_code
_entity_poly.pdbx_strand_id
1 'polypeptide(L)'
;MNDLEQRVREAFDEVSLPPEVRARTLAAIDDLAQPREASPSEPPAPRIVKWRRAAIALAACLVLTAVGLIGSRLYFEETAFVGIDVNPSIELGINRFDIVVSAKAYNEDGEALLRDVSVTGKPYDSAVATLTSSTAFAPYLESDAYIAISVASNDAGQSDTLRTQSDACLRSLPCEGSCHTVDAETRAAASAAGMGAGRYQAALRLLELDGNLTLEDCASMSMHELRSRIAALEGGEPEGEGGQQGGAGWGSGHDGPAGNGNGQGAGQGKGASGKGHHVE
;
A
#
# COMPACT_ATOMS: atom_id res chain seq x y z
N MET A 1 0.41 6.11 39.99
CA MET A 1 -0.89 5.53 39.61
C MET A 1 -1.40 6.39 38.46
N ASN A 2 -1.58 5.81 37.27
CA ASN A 2 -1.83 6.57 36.07
C ASN A 2 -3.28 7.05 36.00
N ASP A 3 -3.51 8.28 35.59
CA ASP A 3 -4.81 8.93 35.36
C ASP A 3 -5.79 8.02 34.57
N LEU A 4 -5.28 7.22 33.67
CA LEU A 4 -6.05 6.24 32.88
C LEU A 4 -6.62 5.11 33.76
N GLU A 5 -5.86 4.59 34.70
CA GLU A 5 -6.33 3.54 35.63
C GLU A 5 -7.43 4.04 36.55
N GLN A 6 -7.32 5.30 36.98
CA GLN A 6 -8.32 5.94 37.82
C GLN A 6 -9.62 6.17 37.02
N ARG A 7 -9.56 6.67 35.81
CA ARG A 7 -10.73 6.87 34.92
C ARG A 7 -11.41 5.56 34.54
N VAL A 8 -10.63 4.50 34.31
CA VAL A 8 -11.18 3.17 34.05
C VAL A 8 -11.90 2.63 35.28
N ARG A 9 -11.34 2.79 36.49
CA ARG A 9 -11.97 2.35 37.76
C ARG A 9 -13.26 3.12 38.04
N GLU A 10 -13.26 4.46 37.85
CA GLU A 10 -14.45 5.29 37.99
C GLU A 10 -15.56 4.90 37.02
N ALA A 11 -15.22 4.59 35.75
CA ALA A 11 -16.17 4.12 34.75
C ALA A 11 -16.77 2.75 35.11
N PHE A 12 -16.03 1.87 35.77
CA PHE A 12 -16.55 0.58 36.23
C PHE A 12 -17.39 0.71 37.50
N ASP A 13 -17.07 1.68 38.42
CA ASP A 13 -17.85 1.94 39.62
C ASP A 13 -19.22 2.60 39.33
N GLU A 14 -19.34 3.28 38.15
CA GLU A 14 -20.59 3.90 37.71
C GLU A 14 -21.57 2.88 37.09
N VAL A 15 -21.09 1.70 36.71
CA VAL A 15 -21.92 0.60 36.20
C VAL A 15 -22.52 -0.21 37.35
N SER A 16 -23.51 0.38 38.03
CA SER A 16 -24.31 -0.37 39.02
C SER A 16 -25.33 -1.25 38.29
N LEU A 17 -25.22 -2.57 38.50
CA LEU A 17 -26.24 -3.50 38.03
C LEU A 17 -27.61 -3.15 38.66
N PRO A 18 -28.66 -3.14 37.85
CA PRO A 18 -30.02 -2.96 38.38
C PRO A 18 -30.26 -3.91 39.56
N PRO A 19 -30.92 -3.43 40.62
CA PRO A 19 -31.10 -4.22 41.84
C PRO A 19 -31.77 -5.58 41.59
N GLU A 20 -32.62 -5.67 40.61
CA GLU A 20 -33.27 -6.91 40.17
C GLU A 20 -32.28 -7.93 39.58
N VAL A 21 -31.31 -7.46 38.79
CA VAL A 21 -30.26 -8.33 38.19
C VAL A 21 -29.33 -8.82 39.27
N ARG A 22 -28.95 -7.94 40.21
CA ARG A 22 -28.10 -8.29 41.36
C ARG A 22 -28.78 -9.32 42.27
N ALA A 23 -30.08 -9.12 42.57
CA ALA A 23 -30.85 -10.06 43.36
C ALA A 23 -30.99 -11.43 42.71
N ARG A 24 -31.22 -11.48 41.39
CA ARG A 24 -31.26 -12.70 40.60
C ARG A 24 -29.93 -13.44 40.56
N THR A 25 -28.84 -12.71 40.39
CA THR A 25 -27.48 -13.29 40.39
C THR A 25 -27.11 -13.86 41.75
N LEU A 26 -27.40 -13.13 42.84
CA LEU A 26 -27.15 -13.62 44.19
C LEU A 26 -28.02 -14.84 44.53
N ALA A 27 -29.29 -14.85 44.13
CA ALA A 27 -30.17 -16.00 44.31
C ALA A 27 -29.68 -17.23 43.49
N ALA A 28 -29.17 -17.03 42.27
CA ALA A 28 -28.58 -18.10 41.48
C ALA A 28 -27.25 -18.61 42.07
N ILE A 29 -26.45 -17.76 42.69
CA ILE A 29 -25.22 -18.18 43.40
C ILE A 29 -25.57 -18.94 44.67
N ASP A 30 -26.57 -18.52 45.42
CA ASP A 30 -27.04 -19.19 46.62
C ASP A 30 -27.63 -20.58 46.32
N ASP A 31 -28.38 -20.72 45.24
CA ASP A 31 -28.89 -21.97 44.71
C ASP A 31 -27.76 -22.94 44.28
N LEU A 32 -26.68 -22.39 43.77
CA LEU A 32 -25.46 -23.14 43.42
C LEU A 32 -24.59 -23.49 44.61
N ALA A 33 -24.66 -22.69 45.71
CA ALA A 33 -23.87 -22.87 46.94
C ALA A 33 -24.56 -23.82 47.95
N GLN A 34 -25.87 -24.15 47.77
CA GLN A 34 -26.53 -25.11 48.63
C GLN A 34 -25.91 -26.48 48.37
N PRO A 35 -25.43 -27.17 49.46
CA PRO A 35 -24.97 -28.54 49.30
C PRO A 35 -26.16 -29.40 48.81
N ARG A 36 -26.15 -29.79 47.54
CA ARG A 36 -27.09 -30.80 47.05
C ARG A 36 -26.88 -32.06 47.89
N GLU A 37 -27.82 -32.35 48.76
CA GLU A 37 -27.87 -33.64 49.41
C GLU A 37 -27.81 -34.73 48.31
N ALA A 38 -26.85 -35.62 48.45
CA ALA A 38 -26.60 -36.68 47.49
C ALA A 38 -27.86 -37.55 47.39
N SER A 39 -28.67 -37.27 46.39
CA SER A 39 -29.73 -38.19 45.96
C SER A 39 -29.09 -39.45 45.39
N PRO A 40 -29.69 -40.63 45.65
CA PRO A 40 -29.10 -41.90 45.31
C PRO A 40 -28.91 -42.05 43.83
N SER A 41 -27.67 -42.39 43.47
CA SER A 41 -27.20 -42.92 42.16
C SER A 41 -28.16 -42.82 40.96
N GLU A 42 -28.06 -41.67 40.25
CA GLU A 42 -28.53 -41.68 38.86
C GLU A 42 -27.66 -42.63 38.02
N PRO A 43 -28.29 -43.39 37.10
CA PRO A 43 -27.53 -44.25 36.20
C PRO A 43 -26.54 -43.42 35.37
N PRO A 44 -25.37 -44.00 34.98
CA PRO A 44 -24.32 -43.25 34.30
C PRO A 44 -24.89 -42.57 33.06
N ALA A 45 -24.78 -41.20 33.02
CA ALA A 45 -25.24 -40.42 31.92
C ALA A 45 -24.72 -40.98 30.58
N PRO A 46 -25.59 -41.14 29.58
CA PRO A 46 -25.25 -41.89 28.38
C PRO A 46 -23.99 -41.30 27.71
N ARG A 47 -23.06 -42.15 27.30
CA ARG A 47 -21.80 -41.82 26.60
C ARG A 47 -21.98 -40.83 25.44
N ILE A 48 -23.20 -40.69 24.94
CA ILE A 48 -23.64 -39.74 23.90
C ILE A 48 -23.31 -38.28 24.23
N VAL A 49 -23.37 -37.81 25.49
CA VAL A 49 -23.07 -36.44 25.89
C VAL A 49 -21.58 -36.11 25.71
N LYS A 50 -20.71 -37.07 26.03
CA LYS A 50 -19.25 -36.89 25.84
C LYS A 50 -18.87 -36.81 24.35
N TRP A 51 -19.52 -37.62 23.52
CA TRP A 51 -19.29 -37.59 22.06
C TRP A 51 -19.80 -36.30 21.42
N ARG A 52 -20.96 -35.79 21.88
CA ARG A 52 -21.49 -34.49 21.38
C ARG A 52 -20.57 -33.32 21.75
N ARG A 53 -20.01 -33.30 22.97
CA ARG A 53 -19.04 -32.30 23.39
C ARG A 53 -17.74 -32.39 22.58
N ALA A 54 -17.25 -33.60 22.33
CA ALA A 54 -16.07 -33.84 21.51
C ALA A 54 -16.33 -33.43 20.05
N ALA A 55 -17.49 -33.69 19.49
CA ALA A 55 -17.86 -33.27 18.14
C ALA A 55 -17.96 -31.73 18.01
N ILE A 56 -18.54 -31.06 19.02
CA ILE A 56 -18.62 -29.60 19.06
C ILE A 56 -17.20 -28.98 19.16
N ALA A 57 -16.34 -29.54 20.01
CA ALA A 57 -14.95 -29.07 20.12
C ALA A 57 -14.17 -29.25 18.81
N LEU A 58 -14.34 -30.41 18.15
CA LEU A 58 -13.73 -30.68 16.85
C LEU A 58 -14.25 -29.70 15.78
N ALA A 59 -15.57 -29.46 15.74
CA ALA A 59 -16.17 -28.52 14.80
C ALA A 59 -15.64 -27.08 15.05
N ALA A 60 -15.52 -26.64 16.31
CA ALA A 60 -14.96 -25.35 16.67
C ALA A 60 -13.49 -25.24 16.24
N CYS A 61 -12.67 -26.27 16.45
CA CYS A 61 -11.29 -26.31 15.98
C CYS A 61 -11.21 -26.21 14.44
N LEU A 62 -12.07 -26.92 13.70
CA LEU A 62 -12.10 -26.86 12.25
C LEU A 62 -12.49 -25.45 11.75
N VAL A 63 -13.48 -24.81 12.38
CA VAL A 63 -13.89 -23.46 12.05
C VAL A 63 -12.75 -22.46 12.32
N LEU A 64 -12.12 -22.54 13.49
CA LEU A 64 -10.98 -21.65 13.82
C LEU A 64 -9.80 -21.88 12.88
N THR A 65 -9.51 -23.12 12.51
CA THR A 65 -8.46 -23.44 11.53
C THR A 65 -8.83 -22.88 10.15
N ALA A 66 -10.07 -23.05 9.69
CA ALA A 66 -10.52 -22.53 8.40
C ALA A 66 -10.46 -20.98 8.37
N VAL A 67 -10.92 -20.32 9.43
CA VAL A 67 -10.84 -18.85 9.56
C VAL A 67 -9.38 -18.38 9.60
N GLY A 68 -8.52 -19.08 10.31
CA GLY A 68 -7.09 -18.80 10.36
C GLY A 68 -6.40 -18.94 9.00
N LEU A 69 -6.72 -20.00 8.25
CA LEU A 69 -6.16 -20.22 6.91
C LEU A 69 -6.66 -19.17 5.90
N ILE A 70 -7.96 -18.85 5.92
CA ILE A 70 -8.53 -17.83 5.03
C ILE A 70 -7.95 -16.46 5.39
N GLY A 71 -7.91 -16.12 6.68
CA GLY A 71 -7.32 -14.84 7.14
C GLY A 71 -5.85 -14.71 6.77
N SER A 72 -5.07 -15.79 6.91
CA SER A 72 -3.67 -15.83 6.49
C SER A 72 -3.54 -15.61 4.97
N ARG A 73 -4.35 -16.30 4.15
CA ARG A 73 -4.34 -16.08 2.69
C ARG A 73 -4.60 -14.62 2.33
N LEU A 74 -5.66 -14.03 2.91
CA LEU A 74 -6.04 -12.64 2.65
C LEU A 74 -4.97 -11.63 3.12
N TYR A 75 -4.25 -11.95 4.19
CA TYR A 75 -3.20 -11.08 4.72
C TYR A 75 -1.93 -11.12 3.87
N PHE A 76 -1.54 -12.29 3.35
CA PHE A 76 -0.32 -12.45 2.55
C PHE A 76 -0.55 -12.31 1.04
N GLU A 77 -1.81 -12.10 0.59
CA GLU A 77 -2.12 -11.87 -0.81
C GLU A 77 -1.66 -10.47 -1.23
N GLU A 78 -0.80 -10.40 -2.24
CA GLU A 78 -0.34 -9.17 -2.85
C GLU A 78 -1.43 -8.60 -3.77
N THR A 79 -1.92 -7.40 -3.49
CA THR A 79 -2.94 -6.69 -4.27
C THR A 79 -2.37 -5.50 -5.03
N ALA A 80 -1.19 -5.05 -4.63
CA ALA A 80 -0.44 -4.01 -5.30
C ALA A 80 1.06 -4.29 -5.25
N PHE A 81 1.79 -3.66 -6.15
CA PHE A 81 3.24 -3.73 -6.25
C PHE A 81 3.81 -2.34 -6.42
N VAL A 82 4.88 -2.06 -5.70
CA VAL A 82 5.61 -0.79 -5.86
C VAL A 82 7.07 -1.08 -6.17
N GLY A 83 7.48 -0.72 -7.39
CA GLY A 83 8.87 -0.74 -7.82
C GLY A 83 9.57 0.55 -7.38
N ILE A 84 10.79 0.45 -6.89
CA ILE A 84 11.66 1.57 -6.56
C ILE A 84 12.96 1.34 -7.33
N ASP A 85 13.14 2.13 -8.38
CA ASP A 85 14.25 2.03 -9.31
C ASP A 85 15.13 3.29 -9.21
N VAL A 86 16.31 3.10 -8.68
CA VAL A 86 17.42 4.08 -8.72
C VAL A 86 18.67 3.35 -9.20
N ASN A 87 19.37 2.76 -8.43
CA ASN A 87 20.39 1.73 -8.39
C ASN A 87 20.78 1.61 -6.92
N PRO A 88 20.02 0.93 -6.11
CA PRO A 88 19.35 -0.37 -6.26
C PRO A 88 18.00 -0.37 -7.00
N SER A 89 17.55 -1.57 -7.43
CA SER A 89 16.23 -1.80 -8.01
C SER A 89 15.51 -2.88 -7.20
N ILE A 90 14.37 -2.52 -6.60
CA ILE A 90 13.58 -3.40 -5.74
C ILE A 90 12.09 -3.27 -6.06
N GLU A 91 11.33 -4.30 -5.74
CA GLU A 91 9.87 -4.31 -5.80
C GLU A 91 9.30 -4.76 -4.45
N LEU A 92 8.33 -4.03 -3.94
CA LEU A 92 7.57 -4.32 -2.73
C LEU A 92 6.20 -4.85 -3.11
N GLY A 93 5.85 -6.07 -2.66
CA GLY A 93 4.50 -6.60 -2.75
C GLY A 93 3.69 -6.14 -1.54
N ILE A 94 2.51 -5.57 -1.80
CA ILE A 94 1.67 -4.89 -0.82
C ILE A 94 0.30 -5.55 -0.79
N ASN A 95 -0.21 -5.84 0.40
CA ASN A 95 -1.52 -6.43 0.57
C ASN A 95 -2.64 -5.36 0.57
N ARG A 96 -3.90 -5.80 0.66
CA ARG A 96 -5.10 -4.93 0.72
C ARG A 96 -5.17 -3.99 1.92
N PHE A 97 -4.28 -4.13 2.89
CA PHE A 97 -4.19 -3.28 4.10
C PHE A 97 -3.00 -2.32 4.01
N ASP A 98 -2.44 -2.13 2.82
CA ASP A 98 -1.25 -1.33 2.54
C ASP A 98 -0.01 -1.74 3.36
N ILE A 99 0.08 -3.03 3.71
CA ILE A 99 1.22 -3.62 4.40
C ILE A 99 2.12 -4.32 3.39
N VAL A 100 3.41 -4.07 3.48
CA VAL A 100 4.43 -4.76 2.68
C VAL A 100 4.52 -6.21 3.14
N VAL A 101 4.16 -7.15 2.28
CA VAL A 101 4.17 -8.59 2.57
C VAL A 101 5.31 -9.33 1.89
N SER A 102 5.89 -8.73 0.85
CA SER A 102 7.08 -9.25 0.19
C SER A 102 8.00 -8.12 -0.27
N ALA A 103 9.28 -8.43 -0.48
CA ALA A 103 10.26 -7.56 -1.10
C ALA A 103 11.16 -8.40 -2.00
N LYS A 104 11.35 -7.95 -3.24
CA LYS A 104 12.16 -8.60 -4.26
C LYS A 104 13.20 -7.62 -4.78
N ALA A 105 14.46 -8.06 -4.93
CA ALA A 105 15.49 -7.32 -5.62
C ALA A 105 15.58 -7.73 -7.08
N TYR A 106 15.98 -6.79 -7.93
CA TYR A 106 16.24 -7.01 -9.35
C TYR A 106 17.72 -6.86 -9.71
N ASN A 107 18.57 -6.41 -8.78
CA ASN A 107 20.01 -6.32 -8.95
C ASN A 107 20.75 -6.55 -7.61
N GLU A 108 22.08 -6.68 -7.69
CA GLU A 108 22.95 -6.97 -6.53
C GLU A 108 22.85 -5.88 -5.45
N ASP A 109 22.76 -4.60 -5.83
CA ASP A 109 22.58 -3.49 -4.89
C ASP A 109 21.24 -3.58 -4.16
N GLY A 110 20.18 -3.99 -4.86
CA GLY A 110 18.86 -4.25 -4.27
C GLY A 110 18.91 -5.43 -3.28
N GLU A 111 19.65 -6.50 -3.61
CA GLU A 111 19.84 -7.61 -2.70
C GLU A 111 20.63 -7.20 -1.45
N ALA A 112 21.67 -6.41 -1.60
CA ALA A 112 22.45 -5.88 -0.48
C ALA A 112 21.57 -5.01 0.41
N LEU A 113 20.78 -4.09 -0.18
CA LEU A 113 19.89 -3.22 0.53
C LEU A 113 18.83 -4.00 1.33
N LEU A 114 18.13 -4.96 0.72
CA LEU A 114 17.10 -5.76 1.38
C LEU A 114 17.65 -6.72 2.44
N ARG A 115 18.94 -7.02 2.40
CA ARG A 115 19.62 -7.79 3.45
C ARG A 115 19.80 -6.95 4.72
N ASP A 116 20.08 -5.66 4.56
CA ASP A 116 20.39 -4.74 5.66
C ASP A 116 19.14 -4.04 6.20
N VAL A 117 18.10 -3.85 5.36
CA VAL A 117 16.89 -3.10 5.70
C VAL A 117 15.65 -3.99 5.59
N SER A 118 15.01 -4.27 6.74
CA SER A 118 13.77 -5.02 6.78
C SER A 118 12.57 -4.09 6.58
N VAL A 119 11.80 -4.31 5.52
CA VAL A 119 10.60 -3.56 5.16
C VAL A 119 9.31 -4.39 5.29
N THR A 120 9.42 -5.71 5.30
CA THR A 120 8.29 -6.63 5.37
C THR A 120 7.56 -6.53 6.71
N GLY A 121 6.23 -6.60 6.68
CA GLY A 121 5.36 -6.49 7.86
C GLY A 121 5.07 -5.05 8.28
N LYS A 122 5.60 -4.04 7.58
CA LYS A 122 5.36 -2.62 7.86
C LYS A 122 4.29 -2.04 6.93
N PRO A 123 3.51 -1.03 7.36
CA PRO A 123 2.75 -0.17 6.47
C PRO A 123 3.68 0.44 5.41
N TYR A 124 3.17 0.64 4.20
CA TYR A 124 3.99 1.08 3.05
C TYR A 124 4.75 2.38 3.32
N ASP A 125 4.07 3.40 3.86
CA ASP A 125 4.69 4.69 4.22
C ASP A 125 5.87 4.51 5.18
N SER A 126 5.69 3.69 6.21
CA SER A 126 6.73 3.37 7.19
C SER A 126 7.86 2.54 6.60
N ALA A 127 7.54 1.64 5.66
CA ALA A 127 8.53 0.83 4.96
C ALA A 127 9.43 1.70 4.09
N VAL A 128 8.84 2.61 3.29
CA VAL A 128 9.59 3.54 2.44
C VAL A 128 10.40 4.52 3.28
N ALA A 129 9.84 5.08 4.35
CA ALA A 129 10.59 5.92 5.27
C ALA A 129 11.77 5.18 5.92
N THR A 130 11.58 3.93 6.33
CA THR A 130 12.67 3.09 6.87
C THR A 130 13.77 2.87 5.83
N LEU A 131 13.38 2.60 4.59
CA LEU A 131 14.31 2.35 3.49
C LEU A 131 15.14 3.61 3.20
N THR A 132 14.47 4.74 2.94
CA THR A 132 15.12 6.00 2.51
C THR A 132 15.94 6.67 3.61
N SER A 133 15.61 6.43 4.89
CA SER A 133 16.40 6.92 6.02
C SER A 133 17.55 6.00 6.43
N SER A 134 17.68 4.83 5.80
CA SER A 134 18.72 3.87 6.15
C SER A 134 20.10 4.31 5.64
N THR A 135 21.15 3.98 6.40
CA THR A 135 22.54 4.20 5.98
C THR A 135 22.90 3.39 4.75
N ALA A 136 22.22 2.27 4.51
CA ALA A 136 22.42 1.42 3.34
C ALA A 136 21.87 2.07 2.06
N PHE A 137 20.82 2.90 2.16
CA PHE A 137 20.24 3.60 1.02
C PHE A 137 20.88 4.97 0.75
N ALA A 138 21.51 5.58 1.78
CA ALA A 138 22.09 6.93 1.69
C ALA A 138 23.04 7.13 0.49
N PRO A 139 23.92 6.17 0.10
CA PRO A 139 24.81 6.34 -1.06
C PRO A 139 24.07 6.53 -2.40
N TYR A 140 22.80 6.12 -2.47
CA TYR A 140 21.97 6.19 -3.69
C TYR A 140 21.08 7.42 -3.75
N LEU A 141 21.21 8.34 -2.75
CA LEU A 141 20.46 9.60 -2.66
C LEU A 141 21.35 10.82 -2.99
N GLU A 142 22.39 10.64 -3.80
CA GLU A 142 23.22 11.75 -4.26
C GLU A 142 22.40 12.71 -5.13
N SER A 143 22.86 13.96 -5.24
CA SER A 143 22.10 15.04 -5.90
C SER A 143 21.79 14.79 -7.38
N ASP A 144 22.59 13.98 -8.04
CA ASP A 144 22.42 13.56 -9.44
C ASP A 144 21.64 12.23 -9.58
N ALA A 145 21.26 11.59 -8.47
CA ALA A 145 20.44 10.39 -8.51
C ALA A 145 19.03 10.70 -9.02
N TYR A 146 18.42 9.74 -9.71
CA TYR A 146 17.03 9.80 -10.09
C TYR A 146 16.29 8.54 -9.61
N ILE A 147 15.19 8.76 -8.89
CA ILE A 147 14.37 7.68 -8.34
C ILE A 147 13.07 7.57 -9.15
N ALA A 148 12.87 6.44 -9.80
CA ALA A 148 11.59 6.12 -10.40
C ALA A 148 10.79 5.20 -9.46
N ILE A 149 9.60 5.63 -9.06
CA ILE A 149 8.65 4.79 -8.33
C ILE A 149 7.51 4.40 -9.28
N SER A 150 7.27 3.11 -9.41
CA SER A 150 6.20 2.56 -10.25
C SER A 150 5.19 1.83 -9.37
N VAL A 151 3.90 2.19 -9.50
CA VAL A 151 2.80 1.59 -8.72
C VAL A 151 1.92 0.76 -9.64
N ALA A 152 1.76 -0.53 -9.35
CA ALA A 152 0.85 -1.43 -10.03
C ALA A 152 -0.20 -1.95 -9.05
N SER A 153 -1.48 -1.67 -9.26
CA SER A 153 -2.60 -2.22 -8.50
C SER A 153 -3.84 -2.32 -9.38
N ASN A 154 -4.65 -3.33 -9.13
CA ASN A 154 -5.96 -3.48 -9.76
C ASN A 154 -7.06 -2.69 -9.02
N ASP A 155 -6.77 -2.18 -7.82
CA ASP A 155 -7.65 -1.31 -7.04
C ASP A 155 -7.22 0.14 -7.21
N ALA A 156 -8.10 0.97 -7.78
CA ALA A 156 -7.81 2.38 -8.03
C ALA A 156 -7.58 3.19 -6.74
N GLY A 157 -8.34 2.88 -5.68
CA GLY A 157 -8.19 3.56 -4.39
C GLY A 157 -6.84 3.26 -3.74
N GLN A 158 -6.43 1.99 -3.77
CA GLN A 158 -5.10 1.57 -3.29
C GLN A 158 -3.99 2.19 -4.14
N SER A 159 -4.15 2.19 -5.47
CA SER A 159 -3.19 2.81 -6.39
C SER A 159 -2.97 4.29 -6.07
N ASP A 160 -4.06 5.05 -5.89
CA ASP A 160 -4.01 6.48 -5.56
C ASP A 160 -3.37 6.74 -4.19
N THR A 161 -3.66 5.89 -3.21
CA THR A 161 -3.06 5.97 -1.87
C THR A 161 -1.55 5.77 -1.93
N LEU A 162 -1.11 4.67 -2.55
CA LEU A 162 0.31 4.34 -2.68
C LEU A 162 1.07 5.39 -3.48
N ARG A 163 0.48 5.92 -4.56
CA ARG A 163 1.07 7.00 -5.34
C ARG A 163 1.22 8.28 -4.51
N THR A 164 0.20 8.67 -3.76
CA THR A 164 0.25 9.85 -2.90
C THR A 164 1.34 9.74 -1.83
N GLN A 165 1.49 8.58 -1.21
CA GLN A 165 2.55 8.31 -0.23
C GLN A 165 3.94 8.31 -0.88
N SER A 166 4.07 7.75 -2.08
CA SER A 166 5.31 7.77 -2.87
C SER A 166 5.72 9.19 -3.25
N ASP A 167 4.78 10.00 -3.75
CA ASP A 167 5.02 11.41 -4.08
C ASP A 167 5.41 12.24 -2.84
N ALA A 168 4.81 11.93 -1.68
CA ALA A 168 5.18 12.59 -0.43
C ALA A 168 6.61 12.22 -0.01
N CYS A 169 7.01 10.96 -0.17
CA CYS A 169 8.37 10.50 0.09
C CYS A 169 9.36 11.20 -0.86
N LEU A 170 9.12 11.16 -2.17
CA LEU A 170 10.01 11.77 -3.18
C LEU A 170 10.27 13.25 -2.89
N ARG A 171 9.25 14.03 -2.49
CA ARG A 171 9.41 15.43 -2.11
C ARG A 171 10.31 15.67 -0.90
N SER A 172 10.55 14.67 -0.08
CA SER A 172 11.41 14.75 1.10
C SER A 172 12.87 14.38 0.83
N LEU A 173 13.16 13.83 -0.36
CA LEU A 173 14.49 13.37 -0.73
C LEU A 173 15.31 14.48 -1.38
N PRO A 174 16.66 14.43 -1.28
CA PRO A 174 17.54 15.44 -1.84
C PRO A 174 17.77 15.29 -3.36
N CYS A 175 17.27 14.22 -3.97
CA CYS A 175 17.43 13.90 -5.39
C CYS A 175 16.11 14.00 -6.14
N GLU A 176 16.18 14.02 -7.47
CA GLU A 176 15.00 14.02 -8.32
C GLU A 176 14.30 12.65 -8.38
N GLY A 177 13.01 12.66 -8.66
CA GLY A 177 12.26 11.41 -8.83
C GLY A 177 10.87 11.63 -9.39
N SER A 178 10.29 10.54 -9.88
CA SER A 178 8.90 10.51 -10.33
C SER A 178 8.17 9.28 -9.81
N CYS A 179 6.86 9.43 -9.59
CA CYS A 179 5.97 8.31 -9.31
C CYS A 179 4.91 8.22 -10.42
N HIS A 180 4.72 7.03 -10.97
CA HIS A 180 3.74 6.76 -12.01
C HIS A 180 3.06 5.40 -11.79
N THR A 181 1.87 5.24 -12.37
CA THR A 181 1.19 3.96 -12.37
C THR A 181 1.60 3.13 -13.58
N VAL A 182 1.72 1.84 -13.38
CA VAL A 182 1.94 0.86 -14.45
C VAL A 182 0.83 -0.20 -14.41
N ASP A 183 0.46 -0.72 -15.56
CA ASP A 183 -0.47 -1.83 -15.65
C ASP A 183 0.19 -3.17 -15.28
N ALA A 184 -0.64 -4.17 -15.02
CA ALA A 184 -0.19 -5.50 -14.63
C ALA A 184 0.62 -6.20 -15.74
N GLU A 185 0.33 -5.92 -17.01
CA GLU A 185 1.03 -6.51 -18.16
C GLU A 185 2.45 -5.95 -18.24
N THR A 186 2.61 -4.63 -18.18
CA THR A 186 3.93 -3.95 -18.14
C THR A 186 4.77 -4.44 -16.97
N ARG A 187 4.17 -4.55 -15.77
CA ARG A 187 4.87 -5.09 -14.61
C ARG A 187 5.31 -6.54 -14.83
N ALA A 188 4.43 -7.38 -15.38
CA ALA A 188 4.75 -8.79 -15.65
C ALA A 188 5.89 -8.91 -16.67
N ALA A 189 5.86 -8.11 -17.74
CA ALA A 189 6.92 -8.06 -18.74
C ALA A 189 8.26 -7.61 -18.14
N ALA A 190 8.25 -6.56 -17.32
CA ALA A 190 9.43 -6.08 -16.59
C ALA A 190 10.03 -7.18 -15.69
N SER A 191 9.18 -7.84 -14.89
CA SER A 191 9.59 -8.93 -14.02
C SER A 191 10.17 -10.13 -14.79
N ALA A 192 9.59 -10.47 -15.95
CA ALA A 192 10.11 -11.51 -16.84
C ALA A 192 11.46 -11.14 -17.45
N ALA A 193 11.69 -9.84 -17.69
CA ALA A 193 12.97 -9.30 -18.16
C ALA A 193 14.00 -9.12 -17.01
N GLY A 194 13.65 -9.46 -15.76
CA GLY A 194 14.54 -9.30 -14.62
C GLY A 194 14.77 -7.84 -14.22
N MET A 195 13.82 -6.95 -14.50
CA MET A 195 13.92 -5.51 -14.28
C MET A 195 12.79 -4.99 -13.41
N GLY A 196 13.02 -3.89 -12.69
CA GLY A 196 11.95 -3.10 -12.09
C GLY A 196 11.10 -2.42 -13.18
N ALA A 197 9.82 -2.18 -12.90
CA ALA A 197 8.87 -1.68 -13.91
C ALA A 197 9.24 -0.28 -14.43
N GLY A 198 9.73 0.60 -13.56
CA GLY A 198 10.19 1.93 -13.95
C GLY A 198 11.40 1.88 -14.88
N ARG A 199 12.38 1.04 -14.54
CA ARG A 199 13.57 0.81 -15.37
C ARG A 199 13.19 0.19 -16.71
N TYR A 200 12.29 -0.77 -16.74
CA TYR A 200 11.80 -1.41 -17.94
C TYR A 200 11.14 -0.43 -18.92
N GLN A 201 10.27 0.46 -18.41
CA GLN A 201 9.66 1.51 -19.23
C GLN A 201 10.70 2.50 -19.78
N ALA A 202 11.67 2.91 -18.98
CA ALA A 202 12.76 3.77 -19.44
C ALA A 202 13.62 3.06 -20.52
N ALA A 203 13.89 1.77 -20.33
CA ALA A 203 14.60 0.95 -21.32
C ALA A 203 13.83 0.86 -22.64
N LEU A 204 12.53 0.57 -22.61
CA LEU A 204 11.69 0.55 -23.82
C LEU A 204 11.73 1.90 -24.55
N ARG A 205 11.62 3.02 -23.81
CA ARG A 205 11.71 4.35 -24.39
C ARG A 205 13.06 4.62 -25.05
N LEU A 206 14.15 4.20 -24.41
CA LEU A 206 15.49 4.34 -24.98
C LEU A 206 15.67 3.50 -26.25
N LEU A 207 15.12 2.27 -26.29
CA LEU A 207 15.15 1.40 -27.46
C LEU A 207 14.34 1.97 -28.65
N GLU A 208 13.24 2.70 -28.37
CA GLU A 208 12.51 3.42 -29.43
C GLU A 208 13.33 4.55 -30.06
N LEU A 209 14.19 5.21 -29.26
CA LEU A 209 15.01 6.32 -29.69
C LEU A 209 16.35 5.87 -30.31
N ASP A 210 16.93 4.79 -29.80
CA ASP A 210 18.18 4.20 -30.29
C ASP A 210 18.01 2.72 -30.57
N GLY A 211 17.71 2.39 -31.82
CA GLY A 211 17.49 1.01 -32.27
C GLY A 211 18.76 0.13 -32.32
N ASN A 212 19.94 0.65 -31.92
CA ASN A 212 21.16 -0.15 -31.85
C ASN A 212 21.35 -0.82 -30.48
N LEU A 213 20.61 -0.38 -29.47
CA LEU A 213 20.66 -0.96 -28.12
C LEU A 213 19.77 -2.20 -28.01
N THR A 214 20.09 -3.04 -27.05
CA THR A 214 19.26 -4.19 -26.64
C THR A 214 18.67 -3.94 -25.26
N LEU A 215 17.63 -4.69 -24.89
CA LEU A 215 17.07 -4.63 -23.54
C LEU A 215 18.09 -5.04 -22.47
N GLU A 216 19.01 -5.97 -22.80
CA GLU A 216 20.09 -6.40 -21.92
C GLU A 216 21.11 -5.28 -21.65
N ASP A 217 21.45 -4.49 -22.69
CA ASP A 217 22.29 -3.30 -22.52
C ASP A 217 21.62 -2.30 -21.56
N CYS A 218 20.34 -2.04 -21.73
CA CYS A 218 19.57 -1.15 -20.86
C CYS A 218 19.44 -1.69 -19.44
N ALA A 219 19.36 -3.01 -19.25
CA ALA A 219 19.24 -3.62 -17.91
C ALA A 219 20.47 -3.37 -17.03
N SER A 220 21.64 -3.19 -17.65
CA SER A 220 22.90 -2.87 -16.95
C SER A 220 23.04 -1.40 -16.55
N MET A 221 22.22 -0.49 -17.12
CA MET A 221 22.29 0.95 -16.89
C MET A 221 21.56 1.36 -15.58
N SER A 222 22.02 2.39 -14.90
CA SER A 222 21.29 3.03 -13.81
C SER A 222 20.08 3.82 -14.35
N MET A 223 19.12 4.15 -13.47
CA MET A 223 17.98 5.02 -13.86
C MET A 223 18.44 6.38 -14.36
N HIS A 224 19.44 6.98 -13.71
CA HIS A 224 20.04 8.22 -14.13
C HIS A 224 20.62 8.13 -15.54
N GLU A 225 21.38 7.07 -15.84
CA GLU A 225 21.99 6.89 -17.16
C GLU A 225 20.93 6.69 -18.26
N LEU A 226 19.89 5.87 -18.01
CA LEU A 226 18.78 5.69 -18.95
C LEU A 226 18.11 7.02 -19.27
N ARG A 227 17.80 7.84 -18.25
CA ARG A 227 17.15 9.12 -18.44
C ARG A 227 18.04 10.15 -19.15
N SER A 228 19.31 10.22 -18.79
CA SER A 228 20.27 11.12 -19.45
C SER A 228 20.41 10.82 -20.95
N ARG A 229 20.46 9.53 -21.33
CA ARG A 229 20.48 9.12 -22.73
C ARG A 229 19.19 9.44 -23.47
N ILE A 230 18.03 9.20 -22.82
CA ILE A 230 16.73 9.57 -23.38
C ILE A 230 16.67 11.08 -23.63
N ALA A 231 17.01 11.89 -22.63
CA ALA A 231 17.00 13.35 -22.74
C ALA A 231 17.92 13.84 -23.88
N ALA A 232 19.12 13.29 -23.99
CA ALA A 232 20.07 13.64 -25.05
C ALA A 232 19.51 13.30 -26.47
N LEU A 233 18.78 12.20 -26.62
CA LEU A 233 18.21 11.79 -27.90
C LEU A 233 16.91 12.54 -28.24
N GLU A 234 16.14 12.95 -27.23
CA GLU A 234 14.93 13.77 -27.41
C GLU A 234 15.24 15.26 -27.67
N GLY A 235 16.51 15.65 -27.67
CA GLY A 235 16.95 17.03 -27.92
C GLY A 235 16.77 17.96 -26.71
N GLY A 236 16.58 17.39 -25.51
CA GLY A 236 16.65 18.08 -24.23
C GLY A 236 18.09 18.17 -23.77
N GLU A 237 18.55 19.36 -23.39
CA GLU A 237 19.76 19.44 -22.58
C GLU A 237 19.52 18.66 -21.28
N PRO A 238 20.51 17.91 -20.75
CA PRO A 238 20.36 17.30 -19.45
C PRO A 238 20.04 18.42 -18.44
N GLU A 239 18.86 18.34 -17.81
CA GLU A 239 18.43 19.33 -16.81
C GLU A 239 19.40 19.27 -15.62
N GLY A 240 20.44 20.08 -15.71
CA GLY A 240 21.30 20.47 -14.63
C GLY A 240 20.94 21.90 -14.27
N GLU A 241 20.59 22.10 -13.00
CA GLU A 241 20.31 23.33 -12.30
C GLU A 241 18.96 24.03 -12.53
N GLY A 242 18.07 23.79 -11.56
CA GLY A 242 17.14 24.82 -11.05
C GLY A 242 15.93 25.10 -11.90
N GLY A 243 14.79 24.54 -11.53
CA GLY A 243 13.51 25.02 -12.05
C GLY A 243 12.34 24.13 -11.64
N GLN A 244 11.62 24.54 -10.60
CA GLN A 244 10.25 24.11 -10.37
C GLN A 244 9.41 24.36 -11.60
N GLN A 245 9.00 23.33 -12.33
CA GLN A 245 7.79 23.40 -13.17
C GLN A 245 7.31 21.99 -13.58
N GLY A 246 6.06 21.72 -13.24
CA GLY A 246 5.05 21.02 -14.03
C GLY A 246 5.34 19.62 -14.55
N GLY A 247 4.78 18.60 -13.86
CA GLY A 247 4.72 17.24 -14.36
C GLY A 247 4.16 17.16 -15.79
N ALA A 248 4.99 16.75 -16.73
CA ALA A 248 4.54 16.28 -18.03
C ALA A 248 3.96 14.87 -17.86
N GLY A 249 2.62 14.79 -17.90
CA GLY A 249 1.91 13.53 -17.87
C GLY A 249 2.22 12.73 -19.13
N TRP A 250 2.71 11.53 -18.95
CA TRP A 250 2.76 10.51 -19.98
C TRP A 250 1.34 9.96 -20.17
N GLY A 251 0.55 10.64 -21.03
CA GLY A 251 -0.79 10.22 -21.39
C GLY A 251 -0.73 9.19 -22.51
N SER A 252 -1.27 8.01 -22.24
CA SER A 252 -1.62 7.02 -23.26
C SER A 252 -2.61 7.64 -24.25
N GLY A 253 -2.16 7.99 -25.45
CA GLY A 253 -3.03 8.33 -26.56
C GLY A 253 -3.72 7.05 -27.06
N HIS A 254 -5.00 6.90 -26.74
CA HIS A 254 -5.89 5.97 -27.44
C HIS A 254 -6.76 6.80 -28.36
N ASP A 255 -6.41 6.82 -29.64
CA ASP A 255 -7.25 7.36 -30.71
C ASP A 255 -8.45 6.46 -30.91
N GLY A 256 -9.64 6.91 -30.48
CA GLY A 256 -10.93 6.36 -30.86
C GLY A 256 -11.65 7.30 -31.82
N PRO A 257 -12.42 6.78 -32.83
CA PRO A 257 -12.83 7.54 -34.00
C PRO A 257 -13.95 8.55 -33.74
N ALA A 258 -13.87 9.65 -34.49
CA ALA A 258 -14.76 10.79 -34.55
C ALA A 258 -16.25 10.45 -34.62
N GLY A 259 -17.04 10.95 -33.65
CA GLY A 259 -18.49 11.06 -33.71
C GLY A 259 -18.89 12.50 -34.05
N ASN A 260 -19.44 12.68 -35.23
CA ASN A 260 -19.99 13.92 -35.78
C ASN A 260 -21.29 14.29 -35.04
N GLY A 261 -21.37 15.48 -34.46
CA GLY A 261 -22.56 15.99 -33.78
C GLY A 261 -22.67 17.51 -33.87
N ASN A 262 -23.38 17.94 -34.90
CA ASN A 262 -23.75 19.32 -35.23
C ASN A 262 -24.76 19.85 -34.19
N GLY A 263 -24.52 21.03 -33.61
CA GLY A 263 -25.46 21.71 -32.69
C GLY A 263 -25.17 23.18 -32.58
N GLN A 264 -25.83 23.98 -33.48
CA GLN A 264 -25.90 25.43 -33.41
C GLN A 264 -26.71 25.88 -32.18
N GLY A 265 -26.26 26.94 -31.49
CA GLY A 265 -27.00 27.61 -30.47
C GLY A 265 -26.41 28.98 -30.19
N ALA A 266 -26.91 30.00 -30.90
CA ALA A 266 -26.63 31.41 -30.70
C ALA A 266 -27.34 31.91 -29.42
N GLY A 267 -26.68 32.75 -28.63
CA GLY A 267 -27.26 33.47 -27.51
C GLY A 267 -26.44 34.69 -27.11
N GLN A 268 -26.78 35.83 -27.70
CA GLN A 268 -26.32 37.18 -27.32
C GLN A 268 -26.91 37.56 -25.97
N GLY A 269 -26.12 38.22 -25.10
CA GLY A 269 -26.60 38.91 -23.92
C GLY A 269 -25.64 40.00 -23.46
N LYS A 270 -25.92 41.26 -23.87
CA LYS A 270 -25.28 42.49 -23.43
C LYS A 270 -25.78 42.91 -22.03
N GLY A 271 -24.98 43.70 -21.30
CA GLY A 271 -25.43 44.56 -20.22
C GLY A 271 -24.36 44.70 -19.16
N ALA A 272 -23.55 45.68 -19.13
CA ALA A 272 -23.64 47.09 -18.73
C ALA A 272 -23.41 47.30 -17.21
N SER A 273 -22.28 47.92 -16.92
CA SER A 273 -22.06 49.09 -16.07
C SER A 273 -22.65 49.16 -14.65
N GLY A 274 -21.77 49.45 -13.68
CA GLY A 274 -22.17 49.94 -12.35
C GLY A 274 -20.93 50.33 -11.51
N LYS A 275 -20.60 51.63 -11.56
CA LYS A 275 -19.68 52.37 -10.69
C LYS A 275 -20.22 52.42 -9.25
N GLY A 276 -19.36 52.57 -8.27
CA GLY A 276 -19.67 53.42 -7.11
C GLY A 276 -18.98 53.05 -5.80
N HIS A 277 -17.97 53.83 -5.46
CA HIS A 277 -17.71 54.58 -4.22
C HIS A 277 -17.66 53.90 -2.84
N HIS A 278 -16.53 53.97 -2.23
CA HIS A 278 -16.07 54.82 -1.06
C HIS A 278 -16.55 54.45 0.36
N VAL A 279 -15.53 54.43 1.26
CA VAL A 279 -15.43 54.91 2.68
C VAL A 279 -16.05 53.96 3.74
N GLU A 280 -15.36 53.43 4.67
CA GLU A 280 -14.48 53.85 5.81
C GLU A 280 -13.63 52.68 6.28
#